data_264858f4a9d430519f5c9c8bb6234c95
#
_entry.id   264858f4a9d430519f5c9c8bb6234c95
#
_cell.length_a   1.000
_cell.length_b   1.000
_cell.length_c   1.000
_cell.angle_alpha   90.00
_cell.angle_beta   90.00
_cell.angle_gamma   90.00
#
_symmetry.space_group_name_H-M   'P 1'
#
loop_
_entity.id
_entity.type
_entity.pdbx_description
1 polymer ?
#
loop_
_entity_poly.entity_id
_entity_poly.type
_entity_poly.pdbx_seq_one_letter_code
_entity_poly.pdbx_strand_id
1 'polypeptide(L)'
;MYIPKLHKIWLCQNDKGGIYMYPKMANRHGLIAGATGTGKTVTLKVLAESFSEMGVPVFLADIKGDVSGMCLPGEDSEGFRKRLRNKLGLETEWKFAGYPVRFWDVYGKGGIPVRATVSEMGPDLLSRLLELNETQSGVMNIVFRVADDQGLLLLDFKDLRSMIQYVGDNAAQFKTSYGNITPASIGAIQRALLRLEDQGADIFFGEPTLDIKDWFATAEDGRGFINLLHAAELFQRPLLYSTFLLWMLSELYEMMPEAGDLDKPKMVFFFDEAHLIFKDAPQSLLDKIEQIVRLIRSKGIGIYFITQQPTDVPESVLAQLGNKLQHALRAYTPKERKSLKATA
;
A
#
# COMPACT_ATOMS: atom_id res chain seq x y z
N MET A 1 7.25 19.09 -8.96
CA MET A 1 7.66 20.15 -8.03
C MET A 1 6.44 20.95 -7.60
N TYR A 2 6.24 21.12 -6.32
CA TYR A 2 5.17 21.97 -5.80
C TYR A 2 5.52 23.46 -6.00
N ILE A 3 4.54 24.24 -6.43
CA ILE A 3 4.68 25.70 -6.61
C ILE A 3 3.70 26.38 -5.65
N PRO A 4 4.18 26.81 -4.45
CA PRO A 4 3.32 27.37 -3.40
C PRO A 4 2.48 28.55 -3.85
N LYS A 5 3.06 29.49 -4.61
CA LYS A 5 2.37 30.69 -5.12
C LYS A 5 1.15 30.38 -5.99
N LEU A 6 1.17 29.27 -6.72
CA LEU A 6 0.10 28.84 -7.61
C LEU A 6 -0.80 27.77 -6.98
N HIS A 7 -0.39 27.22 -5.85
CA HIS A 7 -1.00 26.06 -5.22
C HIS A 7 -1.23 24.89 -6.19
N LYS A 8 -0.13 24.54 -6.94
CA LYS A 8 -0.15 23.52 -7.99
C LYS A 8 1.11 22.66 -7.93
N ILE A 9 0.98 21.39 -8.34
CA ILE A 9 2.12 20.51 -8.58
C ILE A 9 2.45 20.56 -10.07
N TRP A 10 3.65 21.04 -10.41
CA TRP A 10 4.16 20.99 -11.78
C TRP A 10 4.60 19.56 -12.12
N LEU A 11 4.02 18.98 -13.17
CA LEU A 11 4.28 17.62 -13.61
C LEU A 11 5.27 17.56 -14.77
N CYS A 12 5.04 18.34 -15.80
CA CYS A 12 5.88 18.39 -17.00
C CYS A 12 5.66 19.69 -17.78
N GLN A 13 6.43 19.87 -18.83
CA GLN A 13 6.41 21.01 -19.73
C GLN A 13 6.17 20.54 -21.17
N ASN A 14 5.38 21.28 -21.92
CA ASN A 14 5.25 21.14 -23.36
C ASN A 14 5.42 22.52 -24.05
N ASP A 15 5.25 22.56 -25.37
CA ASP A 15 5.44 23.78 -26.18
C ASP A 15 4.43 24.91 -25.83
N LYS A 16 3.33 24.56 -25.16
CA LYS A 16 2.26 25.50 -24.77
C LYS A 16 2.40 25.97 -23.30
N GLY A 17 3.33 25.39 -22.53
CA GLY A 17 3.55 25.73 -21.13
C GLY A 17 3.60 24.54 -20.19
N GLY A 18 3.55 24.80 -18.88
CA GLY A 18 3.58 23.78 -17.83
C GLY A 18 2.26 23.03 -17.71
N ILE A 19 2.36 21.73 -17.42
CA ILE A 19 1.23 20.88 -17.09
C ILE A 19 1.24 20.63 -15.58
N TYR A 20 0.10 20.86 -14.95
CA TYR A 20 -0.02 20.89 -13.49
C TYR A 20 -1.11 19.95 -13.00
N MET A 21 -0.90 19.44 -11.78
CA MET A 21 -1.93 18.79 -10.97
C MET A 21 -2.38 19.74 -9.87
N TYR A 22 -3.69 19.84 -9.66
CA TYR A 22 -4.24 20.56 -8.51
C TYR A 22 -4.24 19.65 -7.28
N PRO A 23 -3.73 20.08 -6.13
CA PRO A 23 -3.69 19.26 -4.92
C PRO A 23 -5.04 18.65 -4.52
N LYS A 24 -6.12 19.41 -4.63
CA LYS A 24 -7.49 18.94 -4.36
C LYS A 24 -7.96 17.79 -5.27
N MET A 25 -7.26 17.53 -6.38
CA MET A 25 -7.55 16.41 -7.28
C MET A 25 -6.69 15.18 -7.01
N ALA A 26 -5.72 15.27 -6.11
CA ALA A 26 -4.78 14.18 -5.87
C ALA A 26 -5.42 12.97 -5.15
N ASN A 27 -6.52 13.16 -4.41
CA ASN A 27 -7.29 12.05 -3.83
C ASN A 27 -8.16 11.29 -4.84
N ARG A 28 -8.16 11.69 -6.13
CA ARG A 28 -8.88 10.97 -7.21
C ARG A 28 -8.12 9.78 -7.74
N HIS A 29 -7.15 9.31 -6.98
CA HIS A 29 -6.26 8.21 -7.31
C HIS A 29 -5.53 8.42 -8.65
N GLY A 30 -4.55 7.58 -8.95
CA GLY A 30 -3.78 7.77 -10.16
C GLY A 30 -3.07 6.53 -10.67
N LEU A 31 -2.69 6.61 -11.94
CA LEU A 31 -1.85 5.64 -12.62
C LEU A 31 -0.62 6.35 -13.19
N ILE A 32 0.56 5.80 -12.95
CA ILE A 32 1.81 6.18 -13.61
C ILE A 32 2.28 4.96 -14.41
N ALA A 33 2.06 4.98 -15.71
CA ALA A 33 2.41 3.87 -16.59
C ALA A 33 3.54 4.23 -17.55
N GLY A 34 4.40 3.26 -17.88
CA GLY A 34 5.47 3.44 -18.86
C GLY A 34 6.52 2.34 -18.84
N ALA A 35 7.22 2.16 -19.95
CA ALA A 35 8.29 1.17 -20.07
C ALA A 35 9.46 1.46 -19.09
N THR A 36 10.29 0.46 -18.84
CA THR A 36 11.50 0.62 -18.04
C THR A 36 12.42 1.69 -18.64
N GLY A 37 12.97 2.57 -17.78
CA GLY A 37 13.87 3.66 -18.17
C GLY A 37 13.19 4.89 -18.77
N THR A 38 11.85 4.98 -18.76
CA THR A 38 11.11 6.15 -19.28
C THR A 38 10.93 7.28 -18.28
N GLY A 39 11.34 7.09 -17.01
CA GLY A 39 11.30 8.11 -15.98
C GLY A 39 10.14 8.00 -14.97
N LYS A 40 9.46 6.84 -14.88
CA LYS A 40 8.40 6.60 -13.88
C LYS A 40 8.86 6.90 -12.44
N THR A 41 9.99 6.33 -12.02
CA THR A 41 10.56 6.55 -10.68
C THR A 41 10.87 8.04 -10.43
N VAL A 42 11.32 8.77 -11.45
CA VAL A 42 11.54 10.22 -11.32
C VAL A 42 10.21 10.95 -11.10
N THR A 43 9.17 10.62 -11.85
CA THR A 43 7.83 11.19 -11.65
C THR A 43 7.27 10.86 -10.27
N LEU A 44 7.45 9.62 -9.80
CA LEU A 44 7.09 9.18 -8.46
C LEU A 44 7.77 10.04 -7.40
N LYS A 45 9.11 10.18 -7.47
CA LYS A 45 9.90 11.01 -6.54
C LYS A 45 9.40 12.46 -6.53
N VAL A 46 9.24 13.08 -7.70
CA VAL A 46 8.75 14.47 -7.83
C VAL A 46 7.36 14.63 -7.20
N LEU A 47 6.46 13.68 -7.36
CA LEU A 47 5.14 13.72 -6.72
C LEU A 47 5.25 13.56 -5.20
N ALA A 48 6.01 12.57 -4.72
CA ALA A 48 6.20 12.34 -3.29
C ALA A 48 6.82 13.56 -2.59
N GLU A 49 7.87 14.15 -3.17
CA GLU A 49 8.48 15.39 -2.72
C GLU A 49 7.48 16.55 -2.70
N SER A 50 6.69 16.70 -3.76
CA SER A 50 5.68 17.76 -3.85
C SER A 50 4.59 17.63 -2.80
N PHE A 51 4.14 16.42 -2.51
CA PHE A 51 3.18 16.17 -1.43
C PHE A 51 3.80 16.46 -0.06
N SER A 52 5.02 15.99 0.19
CA SER A 52 5.77 16.29 1.42
C SER A 52 5.88 17.82 1.64
N GLU A 53 6.28 18.59 0.63
CA GLU A 53 6.37 20.07 0.70
C GLU A 53 5.02 20.73 1.05
N MET A 54 3.90 20.13 0.66
CA MET A 54 2.57 20.62 1.02
C MET A 54 2.13 20.23 2.43
N GLY A 55 2.96 19.54 3.20
CA GLY A 55 2.57 18.95 4.49
C GLY A 55 1.58 17.79 4.34
N VAL A 56 1.68 17.04 3.24
CA VAL A 56 0.91 15.83 2.98
C VAL A 56 1.84 14.64 3.13
N PRO A 57 1.64 13.77 4.13
CA PRO A 57 2.41 12.55 4.27
C PRO A 57 2.22 11.61 3.08
N VAL A 58 3.27 10.85 2.80
CA VAL A 58 3.32 9.90 1.69
C VAL A 58 3.68 8.53 2.23
N PHE A 59 3.04 7.49 1.74
CA PHE A 59 3.50 6.11 1.89
C PHE A 59 3.99 5.58 0.54
N LEU A 60 5.11 4.88 0.55
CA LEU A 60 5.74 4.36 -0.64
C LEU A 60 6.33 2.98 -0.38
N ALA A 61 5.86 1.95 -1.09
CA ALA A 61 6.44 0.61 -1.05
C ALA A 61 7.62 0.55 -2.05
N ASP A 62 8.83 0.49 -1.51
CA ASP A 62 10.08 0.41 -2.30
C ASP A 62 10.52 -1.03 -2.46
N ILE A 63 10.28 -1.59 -3.64
CA ILE A 63 10.66 -2.97 -3.98
C ILE A 63 12.09 -3.04 -4.51
N LYS A 64 12.55 -1.97 -5.17
CA LYS A 64 13.86 -1.93 -5.85
C LYS A 64 14.97 -1.31 -5.01
N GLY A 65 14.63 -0.56 -3.95
CA GLY A 65 15.60 0.17 -3.15
C GLY A 65 16.13 1.44 -3.83
N ASP A 66 15.45 1.94 -4.88
CA ASP A 66 15.94 3.08 -5.67
C ASP A 66 15.34 4.44 -5.27
N VAL A 67 14.46 4.46 -4.28
CA VAL A 67 13.83 5.70 -3.77
C VAL A 67 14.36 6.15 -2.41
N SER A 68 15.15 5.34 -1.71
CA SER A 68 15.72 5.64 -0.38
C SER A 68 16.55 6.94 -0.34
N GLY A 69 17.20 7.30 -1.44
CA GLY A 69 18.00 8.53 -1.55
C GLY A 69 17.22 9.84 -1.39
N MET A 70 15.88 9.80 -1.29
CA MET A 70 15.06 11.01 -1.09
C MET A 70 15.32 11.73 0.24
N CYS A 71 15.92 11.05 1.23
CA CYS A 71 16.31 11.66 2.49
C CYS A 71 17.52 12.61 2.37
N LEU A 72 18.25 12.55 1.27
CA LEU A 72 19.44 13.36 1.02
C LEU A 72 19.19 14.37 -0.12
N PRO A 73 19.85 15.52 -0.11
CA PRO A 73 19.81 16.42 -1.26
C PRO A 73 20.42 15.74 -2.49
N GLY A 74 19.80 15.95 -3.65
CA GLY A 74 20.36 15.50 -4.91
C GLY A 74 21.67 16.19 -5.26
N GLU A 75 22.47 15.55 -6.10
CA GLU A 75 23.73 16.14 -6.60
C GLU A 75 23.48 17.09 -7.78
N ASP A 76 24.16 18.20 -7.75
CA ASP A 76 24.16 19.16 -8.84
C ASP A 76 25.07 18.72 -9.98
N SER A 77 24.60 18.86 -11.21
CA SER A 77 25.42 18.58 -12.38
C SER A 77 25.15 19.58 -13.50
N GLU A 78 26.18 19.87 -14.29
CA GLU A 78 26.06 20.79 -15.42
C GLU A 78 25.01 20.33 -16.44
N GLY A 79 24.91 19.02 -16.69
CA GLY A 79 23.89 18.43 -17.56
C GLY A 79 22.48 18.66 -17.06
N PHE A 80 22.27 18.54 -15.75
CA PHE A 80 20.98 18.80 -15.11
C PHE A 80 20.63 20.30 -15.15
N ARG A 81 21.56 21.19 -14.82
CA ARG A 81 21.36 22.65 -14.92
C ARG A 81 21.05 23.10 -16.35
N LYS A 82 21.77 22.57 -17.35
CA LYS A 82 21.48 22.81 -18.76
C LYS A 82 20.05 22.39 -19.15
N ARG A 83 19.58 21.27 -18.62
CA ARG A 83 18.20 20.80 -18.83
C ARG A 83 17.18 21.71 -18.15
N LEU A 84 17.43 22.12 -16.91
CA LEU A 84 16.57 23.07 -16.18
C LEU A 84 16.44 24.38 -16.96
N ARG A 85 17.56 24.96 -17.43
CA ARG A 85 17.59 26.22 -18.19
C ARG A 85 16.89 26.09 -19.54
N ASN A 86 17.33 25.16 -20.37
CA ASN A 86 16.97 25.12 -21.78
C ASN A 86 15.62 24.45 -22.06
N LYS A 87 15.17 23.53 -21.20
CA LYS A 87 13.95 22.76 -21.43
C LYS A 87 12.82 23.10 -20.45
N LEU A 88 13.13 23.52 -19.23
CA LEU A 88 12.15 23.66 -18.18
C LEU A 88 11.96 25.12 -17.73
N GLY A 89 12.93 26.00 -17.95
CA GLY A 89 12.88 27.39 -17.49
C GLY A 89 12.87 27.54 -15.96
N LEU A 90 13.38 26.57 -15.23
CA LEU A 90 13.30 26.46 -13.76
C LEU A 90 14.66 26.62 -13.07
N GLU A 91 15.72 27.08 -13.76
CA GLU A 91 17.07 27.10 -13.21
C GLU A 91 17.18 27.87 -11.89
N THR A 92 16.46 28.98 -11.77
CA THR A 92 16.49 29.85 -10.59
C THR A 92 15.56 29.37 -9.45
N GLU A 93 14.60 28.56 -9.77
CA GLU A 93 13.57 28.08 -8.81
C GLU A 93 13.92 26.73 -8.23
N TRP A 94 14.82 25.96 -8.87
CA TRP A 94 15.19 24.63 -8.44
C TRP A 94 16.17 24.65 -7.27
N LYS A 95 15.82 23.91 -6.22
CA LYS A 95 16.68 23.68 -5.05
C LYS A 95 16.81 22.18 -4.79
N PHE A 96 18.04 21.72 -4.58
CA PHE A 96 18.28 20.38 -4.08
C PHE A 96 18.02 20.36 -2.58
N ALA A 97 17.16 19.50 -2.12
CA ALA A 97 16.82 19.34 -0.72
C ALA A 97 16.63 17.87 -0.38
N GLY A 98 16.97 17.48 0.83
CA GLY A 98 16.52 16.21 1.41
C GLY A 98 15.12 16.37 2.00
N TYR A 99 14.37 15.28 2.03
CA TYR A 99 13.01 15.24 2.55
C TYR A 99 12.96 14.42 3.86
N PRO A 100 11.98 14.68 4.74
CA PRO A 100 11.80 13.88 5.94
C PRO A 100 11.31 12.48 5.56
N VAL A 101 12.19 11.48 5.68
CA VAL A 101 11.89 10.08 5.37
C VAL A 101 11.89 9.26 6.65
N ARG A 102 10.90 8.38 6.80
CA ARG A 102 10.87 7.30 7.78
C ARG A 102 10.95 5.98 7.06
N PHE A 103 11.91 5.14 7.46
CA PHE A 103 12.08 3.82 6.88
C PHE A 103 11.34 2.79 7.71
N TRP A 104 10.53 1.97 7.05
CA TRP A 104 9.73 0.90 7.63
C TRP A 104 10.12 -0.44 7.01
N ASP A 105 10.10 -1.49 7.80
CA ASP A 105 10.47 -2.83 7.35
C ASP A 105 9.75 -3.89 8.17
N VAL A 106 9.04 -4.80 7.53
CA VAL A 106 8.36 -5.93 8.21
C VAL A 106 9.36 -6.79 8.99
N TYR A 107 10.58 -6.94 8.47
CA TYR A 107 11.63 -7.75 9.11
C TYR A 107 12.48 -6.99 10.12
N GLY A 108 12.31 -5.68 10.23
CA GLY A 108 13.08 -4.83 11.16
C GLY A 108 14.58 -4.75 10.85
N LYS A 109 15.03 -5.10 9.64
CA LYS A 109 16.45 -5.09 9.24
C LYS A 109 16.90 -3.72 8.74
N GLY A 110 16.02 -3.04 8.01
CA GLY A 110 16.34 -1.78 7.32
C GLY A 110 15.49 -0.60 7.75
N GLY A 111 14.66 -0.74 8.78
CA GLY A 111 13.73 0.30 9.21
C GLY A 111 13.03 -0.03 10.52
N ILE A 112 12.08 0.82 10.88
CA ILE A 112 11.18 0.61 12.01
C ILE A 112 10.32 -0.62 11.71
N PRO A 113 10.23 -1.60 12.64
CA PRO A 113 9.43 -2.79 12.41
C PRO A 113 7.94 -2.45 12.18
N VAL A 114 7.34 -3.08 11.18
CA VAL A 114 5.89 -3.02 10.96
C VAL A 114 5.29 -4.34 11.44
N ARG A 115 4.43 -4.25 12.44
CA ARG A 115 3.75 -5.41 13.02
C ARG A 115 2.28 -5.11 13.27
N ALA A 116 1.48 -6.18 13.26
CA ALA A 116 0.08 -6.17 13.63
C ALA A 116 -0.20 -7.31 14.61
N THR A 117 -1.22 -7.22 15.44
CA THR A 117 -1.69 -8.37 16.20
C THR A 117 -2.64 -9.23 15.37
N VAL A 118 -2.76 -10.47 15.75
CA VAL A 118 -3.76 -11.38 15.19
C VAL A 118 -5.18 -10.85 15.47
N SER A 119 -5.41 -10.28 16.67
CA SER A 119 -6.68 -9.64 17.04
C SER A 119 -7.05 -8.48 16.11
N GLU A 120 -6.09 -7.61 15.73
CA GLU A 120 -6.32 -6.51 14.78
C GLU A 120 -6.68 -7.00 13.37
N MET A 121 -6.06 -8.09 12.92
CA MET A 121 -6.40 -8.71 11.63
C MET A 121 -7.83 -9.25 11.63
N GLY A 122 -8.24 -9.85 12.73
CA GLY A 122 -9.56 -10.44 12.90
C GLY A 122 -9.81 -11.74 12.11
N PRO A 123 -10.88 -12.47 12.45
CA PRO A 123 -11.14 -13.78 11.89
C PRO A 123 -11.53 -13.75 10.41
N ASP A 124 -12.23 -12.73 9.96
CA ASP A 124 -12.72 -12.64 8.58
C ASP A 124 -11.60 -12.40 7.57
N LEU A 125 -10.67 -11.49 7.88
CA LEU A 125 -9.52 -11.24 7.02
C LEU A 125 -8.57 -12.44 6.99
N LEU A 126 -8.30 -13.05 8.15
CA LEU A 126 -7.48 -14.26 8.22
C LEU A 126 -8.13 -15.43 7.45
N SER A 127 -9.44 -15.62 7.60
CA SER A 127 -10.14 -16.68 6.88
C SER A 127 -10.04 -16.53 5.36
N ARG A 128 -10.21 -15.30 4.86
CA ARG A 128 -10.07 -14.98 3.44
C ARG A 128 -8.63 -15.17 2.95
N LEU A 129 -7.67 -14.68 3.71
CA LEU A 129 -6.25 -14.81 3.40
C LEU A 129 -5.80 -16.27 3.32
N LEU A 130 -6.26 -17.08 4.25
CA LEU A 130 -5.94 -18.52 4.35
C LEU A 130 -6.80 -19.38 3.40
N GLU A 131 -7.70 -18.76 2.63
CA GLU A 131 -8.61 -19.43 1.70
C GLU A 131 -9.46 -20.52 2.40
N LEU A 132 -9.91 -20.22 3.63
CA LEU A 132 -10.74 -21.15 4.40
C LEU A 132 -12.14 -21.24 3.78
N ASN A 133 -12.68 -22.45 3.72
CA ASN A 133 -14.07 -22.65 3.33
C ASN A 133 -15.03 -22.16 4.45
N GLU A 134 -16.33 -22.08 4.15
CA GLU A 134 -17.35 -21.58 5.07
C GLU A 134 -17.34 -22.26 6.44
N THR A 135 -17.19 -23.59 6.48
CA THR A 135 -17.11 -24.37 7.73
C THR A 135 -15.86 -24.03 8.53
N GLN A 136 -14.71 -23.89 7.88
CA GLN A 136 -13.44 -23.54 8.51
C GLN A 136 -13.43 -22.08 8.99
N SER A 137 -13.99 -21.17 8.20
CA SER A 137 -14.19 -19.77 8.60
C SER A 137 -15.10 -19.66 9.82
N GLY A 138 -16.19 -20.47 9.88
CA GLY A 138 -17.03 -20.57 11.06
C GLY A 138 -16.27 -21.00 12.30
N VAL A 139 -15.37 -21.98 12.17
CA VAL A 139 -14.51 -22.42 13.30
C VAL A 139 -13.52 -21.32 13.70
N MET A 140 -12.93 -20.60 12.73
CA MET A 140 -12.06 -19.46 13.02
C MET A 140 -12.80 -18.36 13.79
N ASN A 141 -14.03 -18.05 13.40
CA ASN A 141 -14.88 -17.09 14.12
C ASN A 141 -15.17 -17.57 15.56
N ILE A 142 -15.40 -18.87 15.78
CA ILE A 142 -15.57 -19.43 17.11
C ILE A 142 -14.30 -19.26 17.94
N VAL A 143 -13.11 -19.49 17.38
CA VAL A 143 -11.82 -19.33 18.07
C VAL A 143 -11.66 -17.90 18.58
N PHE A 144 -11.90 -16.90 17.75
CA PHE A 144 -11.83 -15.50 18.15
C PHE A 144 -12.90 -15.15 19.20
N ARG A 145 -14.12 -15.63 19.00
CA ARG A 145 -15.22 -15.38 19.95
C ARG A 145 -14.93 -15.95 21.32
N VAL A 146 -14.40 -17.18 21.39
CA VAL A 146 -14.01 -17.79 22.67
C VAL A 146 -12.87 -17.02 23.33
N ALA A 147 -11.90 -16.52 22.56
CA ALA A 147 -10.84 -15.67 23.08
C ALA A 147 -11.41 -14.37 23.68
N ASP A 148 -12.29 -13.68 22.95
CA ASP A 148 -12.94 -12.45 23.42
C ASP A 148 -13.77 -12.67 24.68
N ASP A 149 -14.60 -13.72 24.73
CA ASP A 149 -15.44 -14.03 25.87
C ASP A 149 -14.62 -14.39 27.13
N GLN A 150 -13.37 -14.85 26.95
CA GLN A 150 -12.42 -15.12 28.04
C GLN A 150 -11.49 -13.94 28.33
N GLY A 151 -11.60 -12.82 27.62
CA GLY A 151 -10.74 -11.66 27.76
C GLY A 151 -9.28 -11.92 27.35
N LEU A 152 -9.04 -12.86 26.42
CA LEU A 152 -7.73 -13.21 25.91
C LEU A 152 -7.45 -12.47 24.61
N LEU A 153 -6.32 -11.77 24.54
CA LEU A 153 -5.84 -11.14 23.32
C LEU A 153 -5.03 -12.17 22.51
N LEU A 154 -5.29 -12.22 21.22
CA LEU A 154 -4.48 -12.99 20.28
C LEU A 154 -3.42 -12.05 19.70
N LEU A 155 -2.23 -12.02 20.28
CA LEU A 155 -1.18 -11.09 19.90
C LEU A 155 -0.38 -11.61 18.71
N ASP A 156 0.01 -12.87 18.76
CA ASP A 156 0.84 -13.50 17.75
C ASP A 156 0.26 -14.85 17.26
N PHE A 157 1.00 -15.51 16.37
CA PHE A 157 0.60 -16.81 15.83
C PHE A 157 0.62 -17.93 16.88
N LYS A 158 1.42 -17.82 17.93
CA LYS A 158 1.47 -18.84 19.01
C LYS A 158 0.19 -18.81 19.82
N ASP A 159 -0.29 -17.59 20.10
CA ASP A 159 -1.58 -17.40 20.78
C ASP A 159 -2.72 -17.97 19.95
N LEU A 160 -2.77 -17.66 18.66
CA LEU A 160 -3.79 -18.16 17.75
C LEU A 160 -3.77 -19.70 17.68
N ARG A 161 -2.59 -20.30 17.53
CA ARG A 161 -2.45 -21.77 17.51
C ARG A 161 -2.89 -22.41 18.80
N SER A 162 -2.49 -21.85 19.94
CA SER A 162 -2.87 -22.33 21.25
C SER A 162 -4.39 -22.27 21.44
N MET A 163 -5.03 -21.19 20.99
CA MET A 163 -6.46 -21.03 21.05
C MET A 163 -7.21 -22.00 20.11
N ILE A 164 -6.72 -22.22 18.89
CA ILE A 164 -7.27 -23.20 17.95
C ILE A 164 -7.19 -24.62 18.56
N GLN A 165 -6.05 -24.96 19.17
CA GLN A 165 -5.88 -26.24 19.84
C GLN A 165 -6.85 -26.39 21.02
N TYR A 166 -6.93 -25.35 21.88
CA TYR A 166 -7.84 -25.32 23.03
C TYR A 166 -9.30 -25.50 22.62
N VAL A 167 -9.74 -24.77 21.59
CA VAL A 167 -11.11 -24.89 21.05
C VAL A 167 -11.36 -26.27 20.45
N GLY A 168 -10.38 -26.86 19.78
CA GLY A 168 -10.45 -28.23 19.25
C GLY A 168 -10.56 -29.29 20.32
N ASP A 169 -9.74 -29.24 21.36
CA ASP A 169 -9.71 -30.21 22.46
C ASP A 169 -10.98 -30.11 23.33
N ASN A 170 -11.59 -28.92 23.41
CA ASN A 170 -12.80 -28.67 24.16
C ASN A 170 -14.07 -28.53 23.29
N ALA A 171 -14.05 -29.07 22.06
CA ALA A 171 -15.13 -28.90 21.07
C ALA A 171 -16.52 -29.30 21.60
N ALA A 172 -16.60 -30.31 22.44
CA ALA A 172 -17.86 -30.77 23.06
C ALA A 172 -18.48 -29.67 23.97
N GLN A 173 -17.66 -28.92 24.70
CA GLN A 173 -18.11 -27.84 25.57
C GLN A 173 -18.66 -26.66 24.77
N PHE A 174 -18.05 -26.35 23.65
CA PHE A 174 -18.41 -25.20 22.81
C PHE A 174 -19.55 -25.49 21.85
N LYS A 175 -19.87 -26.75 21.60
CA LYS A 175 -20.87 -27.18 20.60
C LYS A 175 -22.26 -26.56 20.83
N THR A 176 -22.70 -26.48 22.06
CA THR A 176 -24.03 -25.94 22.38
C THR A 176 -24.13 -24.42 22.21
N SER A 177 -23.04 -23.70 22.53
CA SER A 177 -23.03 -22.23 22.52
C SER A 177 -22.65 -21.66 21.16
N TYR A 178 -21.72 -22.33 20.40
CA TYR A 178 -21.13 -21.75 19.18
C TYR A 178 -21.28 -22.63 17.93
N GLY A 179 -21.73 -23.88 18.09
CA GLY A 179 -21.92 -24.78 16.95
C GLY A 179 -20.88 -25.92 16.87
N ASN A 180 -20.94 -26.67 15.78
CA ASN A 180 -20.15 -27.88 15.62
C ASN A 180 -18.71 -27.58 15.18
N ILE A 181 -17.74 -28.08 15.94
CA ILE A 181 -16.32 -27.98 15.67
C ILE A 181 -15.79 -29.36 15.35
N THR A 182 -15.22 -29.55 14.15
CA THR A 182 -14.72 -30.86 13.73
C THR A 182 -13.19 -30.91 13.75
N PRO A 183 -12.57 -32.06 14.11
CA PRO A 183 -11.11 -32.22 14.04
C PRO A 183 -10.56 -31.99 12.63
N ALA A 184 -11.34 -32.26 11.58
CA ALA A 184 -10.96 -32.02 10.20
C ALA A 184 -10.80 -30.52 9.90
N SER A 185 -11.72 -29.66 10.42
CA SER A 185 -11.65 -28.22 10.29
C SER A 185 -10.44 -27.64 11.05
N ILE A 186 -10.22 -28.07 12.29
CA ILE A 186 -9.06 -27.70 13.11
C ILE A 186 -7.76 -28.01 12.36
N GLY A 187 -7.60 -29.24 11.87
CA GLY A 187 -6.41 -29.65 11.12
C GLY A 187 -6.22 -28.92 9.81
N ALA A 188 -7.31 -28.53 9.13
CA ALA A 188 -7.21 -27.70 7.91
C ALA A 188 -6.73 -26.29 8.21
N ILE A 189 -7.25 -25.64 9.25
CA ILE A 189 -6.84 -24.31 9.69
C ILE A 189 -5.37 -24.33 10.11
N GLN A 190 -4.95 -25.31 10.90
CA GLN A 190 -3.54 -25.43 11.33
C GLN A 190 -2.59 -25.57 10.14
N ARG A 191 -2.94 -26.36 9.11
CA ARG A 191 -2.13 -26.48 7.90
C ARG A 191 -2.07 -25.18 7.10
N ALA A 192 -3.16 -24.42 7.05
CA ALA A 192 -3.18 -23.12 6.39
C ALA A 192 -2.29 -22.10 7.11
N LEU A 193 -2.31 -22.10 8.45
CA LEU A 193 -1.41 -21.25 9.26
C LEU A 193 0.07 -21.59 9.06
N LEU A 194 0.42 -22.88 8.99
CA LEU A 194 1.81 -23.29 8.72
C LEU A 194 2.35 -22.69 7.42
N ARG A 195 1.55 -22.69 6.35
CA ARG A 195 1.96 -22.08 5.06
C ARG A 195 2.26 -20.61 5.20
N LEU A 196 1.55 -19.88 6.05
CA LEU A 196 1.75 -18.45 6.27
C LEU A 196 2.98 -18.21 7.16
N GLU A 197 3.19 -19.04 8.18
CA GLU A 197 4.40 -19.01 9.01
C GLU A 197 5.67 -19.29 8.20
N ASP A 198 5.65 -20.27 7.29
CA ASP A 198 6.78 -20.56 6.39
C ASP A 198 7.19 -19.37 5.54
N GLN A 199 6.29 -18.41 5.36
CA GLN A 199 6.58 -17.13 4.70
C GLN A 199 6.99 -16.01 5.67
N GLY A 200 7.09 -16.28 6.97
CA GLY A 200 7.56 -15.32 7.98
C GLY A 200 6.45 -14.50 8.63
N ALA A 201 5.22 -15.01 8.65
CA ALA A 201 4.13 -14.33 9.34
C ALA A 201 4.35 -14.18 10.85
N ASP A 202 5.13 -15.07 11.45
CA ASP A 202 5.57 -14.98 12.84
C ASP A 202 6.41 -13.71 13.14
N ILE A 203 7.00 -13.10 12.12
CA ILE A 203 7.72 -11.82 12.23
C ILE A 203 6.76 -10.64 12.16
N PHE A 204 5.72 -10.75 11.31
CA PHE A 204 4.75 -9.69 11.10
C PHE A 204 3.71 -9.60 12.23
N PHE A 205 3.25 -10.77 12.74
CA PHE A 205 2.30 -10.77 13.85
C PHE A 205 2.99 -10.72 15.20
N GLY A 206 2.64 -9.72 16.01
CA GLY A 206 3.17 -9.51 17.34
C GLY A 206 3.27 -8.06 17.74
N GLU A 207 3.78 -7.81 18.93
CA GLU A 207 4.03 -6.49 19.49
C GLU A 207 5.50 -6.07 19.33
N PRO A 208 5.79 -4.73 19.38
CA PRO A 208 4.82 -3.62 19.36
C PRO A 208 4.14 -3.47 18.01
N THR A 209 2.84 -3.21 18.00
CA THR A 209 2.08 -2.98 16.77
C THR A 209 2.30 -1.58 16.22
N LEU A 210 2.15 -1.43 14.91
CA LEU A 210 2.15 -0.13 14.27
C LEU A 210 0.77 0.54 14.44
N ASP A 211 0.72 1.71 15.07
CA ASP A 211 -0.42 2.59 14.87
C ASP A 211 -0.28 3.27 13.50
N ILE A 212 -1.16 2.95 12.58
CA ILE A 212 -1.12 3.51 11.22
C ILE A 212 -1.23 5.06 11.21
N LYS A 213 -1.70 5.68 12.31
CA LYS A 213 -1.69 7.14 12.50
C LYS A 213 -0.29 7.72 12.48
N ASP A 214 0.73 6.95 12.84
CA ASP A 214 2.13 7.39 12.78
C ASP A 214 2.57 7.76 11.36
N TRP A 215 1.92 7.19 10.35
CA TRP A 215 2.20 7.52 8.96
C TRP A 215 1.63 8.88 8.54
N PHE A 216 0.66 9.43 9.28
CA PHE A 216 0.05 10.73 9.00
C PHE A 216 0.82 11.91 9.63
N ALA A 217 1.95 11.65 10.25
CA ALA A 217 2.75 12.67 10.91
C ALA A 217 3.42 13.63 9.92
N THR A 218 3.66 14.84 10.39
CA THR A 218 4.47 15.86 9.73
C THR A 218 5.75 16.13 10.52
N ALA A 219 6.80 16.54 9.84
CA ALA A 219 8.05 16.96 10.46
C ALA A 219 7.88 18.35 11.12
N GLU A 220 8.85 18.76 11.94
CA GLU A 220 8.84 20.05 12.65
C GLU A 220 8.76 21.26 11.71
N ASP A 221 9.27 21.14 10.51
CA ASP A 221 9.22 22.17 9.47
C ASP A 221 7.88 22.21 8.69
N GLY A 222 6.91 21.37 9.09
CA GLY A 222 5.59 21.26 8.49
C GLY A 222 5.51 20.40 7.24
N ARG A 223 6.62 19.82 6.77
CA ARG A 223 6.61 18.87 5.64
C ARG A 223 6.03 17.53 6.07
N GLY A 224 5.27 16.89 5.18
CA GLY A 224 4.76 15.54 5.41
C GLY A 224 5.89 14.50 5.39
N PHE A 225 5.90 13.54 6.33
CA PHE A 225 6.85 12.43 6.25
C PHE A 225 6.61 11.59 5.00
N ILE A 226 7.70 11.17 4.35
CA ILE A 226 7.68 10.13 3.33
C ILE A 226 7.97 8.81 4.04
N ASN A 227 6.92 8.03 4.27
CA ASN A 227 6.99 6.71 4.88
C ASN A 227 7.38 5.69 3.81
N LEU A 228 8.60 5.21 3.86
CA LEU A 228 9.18 4.32 2.87
C LEU A 228 9.26 2.91 3.45
N LEU A 229 8.43 2.00 2.92
CA LEU A 229 8.47 0.58 3.27
C LEU A 229 9.53 -0.12 2.43
N HIS A 230 10.53 -0.70 3.08
CA HIS A 230 11.48 -1.60 2.43
C HIS A 230 10.79 -2.93 2.11
N ALA A 231 10.38 -3.11 0.86
CA ALA A 231 9.52 -4.21 0.44
C ALA A 231 10.26 -5.30 -0.39
N ALA A 232 11.57 -5.18 -0.58
CA ALA A 232 12.33 -6.10 -1.46
C ALA A 232 12.28 -7.57 -1.00
N GLU A 233 12.42 -7.84 0.30
CA GLU A 233 12.32 -9.18 0.88
C GLU A 233 10.84 -9.62 1.03
N LEU A 234 10.00 -8.71 1.48
CA LEU A 234 8.56 -8.92 1.66
C LEU A 234 7.90 -9.36 0.34
N PHE A 235 8.32 -8.74 -0.75
CA PHE A 235 7.81 -9.05 -2.09
C PHE A 235 8.14 -10.49 -2.56
N GLN A 236 9.24 -11.07 -2.09
CA GLN A 236 9.59 -12.48 -2.39
C GLN A 236 8.69 -13.49 -1.67
N ARG A 237 7.79 -13.03 -0.81
CA ARG A 237 6.86 -13.80 0.01
C ARG A 237 5.41 -13.36 -0.26
N PRO A 238 4.81 -13.80 -1.37
CA PRO A 238 3.56 -13.23 -1.88
C PRO A 238 2.39 -13.30 -0.89
N LEU A 239 2.29 -14.38 -0.11
CA LEU A 239 1.22 -14.52 0.87
C LEU A 239 1.39 -13.53 2.03
N LEU A 240 2.61 -13.34 2.53
CA LEU A 240 2.89 -12.35 3.57
C LEU A 240 2.69 -10.91 3.05
N TYR A 241 3.09 -10.63 1.82
CA TYR A 241 2.84 -9.34 1.19
C TYR A 241 1.33 -9.04 1.07
N SER A 242 0.56 -10.05 0.64
CA SER A 242 -0.91 -9.94 0.60
C SER A 242 -1.52 -9.73 1.98
N THR A 243 -0.98 -10.40 3.01
CA THR A 243 -1.39 -10.24 4.41
C THR A 243 -1.19 -8.80 4.87
N PHE A 244 0.01 -8.29 4.67
CA PHE A 244 0.37 -6.91 5.00
C PHE A 244 -0.56 -5.90 4.31
N LEU A 245 -0.77 -6.06 2.99
CA LEU A 245 -1.63 -5.17 2.23
C LEU A 245 -3.09 -5.21 2.69
N LEU A 246 -3.63 -6.41 2.94
CA LEU A 246 -5.00 -6.58 3.44
C LEU A 246 -5.18 -5.90 4.79
N TRP A 247 -4.26 -6.14 5.73
CA TRP A 247 -4.28 -5.50 7.04
C TRP A 247 -4.20 -3.99 6.90
N MET A 248 -3.18 -3.48 6.23
CA MET A 248 -2.92 -2.04 6.07
C MET A 248 -4.12 -1.31 5.45
N LEU A 249 -4.68 -1.86 4.37
CA LEU A 249 -5.80 -1.24 3.68
C LEU A 249 -7.09 -1.30 4.51
N SER A 250 -7.29 -2.37 5.28
CA SER A 250 -8.46 -2.51 6.15
C SER A 250 -8.38 -1.54 7.31
N GLU A 251 -7.25 -1.51 8.01
CA GLU A 251 -6.98 -0.60 9.11
C GLU A 251 -7.13 0.86 8.68
N LEU A 252 -6.52 1.20 7.53
CA LEU A 252 -6.64 2.54 6.96
C LEU A 252 -8.10 2.93 6.67
N TYR A 253 -8.89 1.99 6.15
CA TYR A 253 -10.29 2.24 5.84
C TYR A 253 -11.15 2.41 7.10
N GLU A 254 -10.94 1.58 8.11
CA GLU A 254 -11.70 1.60 9.35
C GLU A 254 -11.39 2.84 10.21
N MET A 255 -10.12 3.18 10.30
CA MET A 255 -9.67 4.25 11.18
C MET A 255 -9.97 5.66 10.64
N MET A 256 -10.00 5.86 9.32
CA MET A 256 -10.14 7.19 8.75
C MET A 256 -11.60 7.65 8.69
N PRO A 257 -11.96 8.80 9.31
CA PRO A 257 -13.28 9.39 9.17
C PRO A 257 -13.49 9.99 7.77
N GLU A 258 -14.75 10.09 7.35
CA GLU A 258 -15.12 10.84 6.17
C GLU A 258 -14.60 12.28 6.25
N ALA A 259 -14.01 12.76 5.15
CA ALA A 259 -13.31 14.05 5.14
C ALA A 259 -13.97 15.12 4.27
N GLY A 260 -14.92 14.72 3.40
CA GLY A 260 -15.52 15.64 2.44
C GLY A 260 -14.53 16.16 1.40
N ASP A 261 -14.81 17.32 0.82
CA ASP A 261 -13.95 17.97 -0.17
C ASP A 261 -12.83 18.75 0.55
N LEU A 262 -11.60 18.26 0.38
CA LEU A 262 -10.39 18.87 0.93
C LEU A 262 -9.59 19.60 -0.15
N ASP A 263 -8.90 20.68 0.23
CA ASP A 263 -7.98 21.42 -0.67
C ASP A 263 -6.71 20.61 -1.03
N LYS A 264 -6.35 19.64 -0.20
CA LYS A 264 -5.25 18.69 -0.42
C LYS A 264 -5.60 17.36 0.25
N PRO A 265 -5.05 16.22 -0.21
CA PRO A 265 -5.27 14.94 0.46
C PRO A 265 -4.68 14.93 1.88
N LYS A 266 -5.23 14.07 2.74
CA LYS A 266 -4.65 13.80 4.06
C LYS A 266 -3.37 12.98 3.96
N MET A 267 -3.32 12.06 3.00
CA MET A 267 -2.17 11.21 2.72
C MET A 267 -2.25 10.65 1.30
N VAL A 268 -1.09 10.32 0.73
CA VAL A 268 -1.00 9.69 -0.59
C VAL A 268 -0.18 8.41 -0.51
N PHE A 269 -0.72 7.32 -1.07
CA PHE A 269 -0.07 6.02 -1.17
C PHE A 269 0.44 5.79 -2.59
N PHE A 270 1.68 5.37 -2.71
CA PHE A 270 2.29 4.95 -3.98
C PHE A 270 2.68 3.47 -3.91
N PHE A 271 2.17 2.71 -4.86
CA PHE A 271 2.51 1.31 -5.04
C PHE A 271 3.30 1.15 -6.33
N ASP A 272 4.63 1.05 -6.20
CA ASP A 272 5.49 0.77 -7.36
C ASP A 272 5.38 -0.71 -7.76
N GLU A 273 5.64 -0.98 -9.03
CA GLU A 273 5.49 -2.30 -9.65
C GLU A 273 4.11 -2.93 -9.36
N ALA A 274 3.04 -2.15 -9.57
CA ALA A 274 1.67 -2.54 -9.18
C ALA A 274 1.21 -3.88 -9.78
N HIS A 275 1.81 -4.31 -10.91
CA HIS A 275 1.56 -5.64 -11.47
C HIS A 275 1.80 -6.78 -10.47
N LEU A 276 2.66 -6.57 -9.49
CA LEU A 276 3.00 -7.54 -8.46
C LEU A 276 1.92 -7.67 -7.38
N ILE A 277 1.11 -6.63 -7.20
CA ILE A 277 -0.04 -6.63 -6.28
C ILE A 277 -1.20 -7.41 -6.87
N PHE A 278 -1.38 -7.31 -8.20
CA PHE A 278 -2.54 -7.87 -8.89
C PHE A 278 -2.29 -9.25 -9.49
N LYS A 279 -1.04 -9.55 -9.86
CA LYS A 279 -0.68 -10.84 -10.45
C LYS A 279 -0.66 -11.93 -9.38
N ASP A 280 -1.35 -13.02 -9.64
CA ASP A 280 -1.42 -14.20 -8.75
C ASP A 280 -1.91 -13.87 -7.32
N ALA A 281 -2.56 -12.71 -7.14
CA ALA A 281 -3.12 -12.31 -5.86
C ALA A 281 -4.39 -13.11 -5.53
N PRO A 282 -4.62 -13.45 -4.24
CA PRO A 282 -5.88 -14.06 -3.81
C PRO A 282 -7.07 -13.15 -4.20
N GLN A 283 -8.19 -13.75 -4.63
CA GLN A 283 -9.40 -12.99 -5.02
C GLN A 283 -9.85 -12.05 -3.90
N SER A 284 -9.74 -12.49 -2.65
CA SER A 284 -10.06 -11.69 -1.48
C SER A 284 -9.27 -10.38 -1.38
N LEU A 285 -7.98 -10.38 -1.77
CA LEU A 285 -7.16 -9.17 -1.82
C LEU A 285 -7.62 -8.25 -2.96
N LEU A 286 -7.89 -8.81 -4.13
CA LEU A 286 -8.36 -8.03 -5.28
C LEU A 286 -9.69 -7.32 -4.96
N ASP A 287 -10.64 -8.04 -4.40
CA ASP A 287 -11.95 -7.51 -3.99
C ASP A 287 -11.80 -6.39 -2.94
N LYS A 288 -10.89 -6.58 -1.98
CA LYS A 288 -10.64 -5.57 -0.93
C LYS A 288 -9.98 -4.32 -1.51
N ILE A 289 -8.99 -4.46 -2.38
CA ILE A 289 -8.35 -3.33 -3.07
C ILE A 289 -9.39 -2.57 -3.88
N GLU A 290 -10.22 -3.26 -4.65
CA GLU A 290 -11.28 -2.64 -5.45
C GLU A 290 -12.27 -1.87 -4.58
N GLN A 291 -12.74 -2.48 -3.49
CA GLN A 291 -13.63 -1.84 -2.53
C GLN A 291 -13.00 -0.57 -1.95
N ILE A 292 -11.74 -0.66 -1.48
CA ILE A 292 -11.07 0.44 -0.82
C ILE A 292 -10.76 1.57 -1.81
N VAL A 293 -10.23 1.28 -2.98
CA VAL A 293 -9.96 2.31 -4.01
C VAL A 293 -11.23 3.08 -4.36
N ARG A 294 -12.40 2.42 -4.35
CA ARG A 294 -13.68 3.08 -4.59
C ARG A 294 -14.10 4.02 -3.47
N LEU A 295 -13.84 3.66 -2.22
CA LEU A 295 -14.42 4.32 -1.05
C LEU A 295 -13.45 5.28 -0.33
N ILE A 296 -12.15 5.02 -0.34
CA ILE A 296 -11.17 5.73 0.49
C ILE A 296 -10.94 7.18 0.06
N ARG A 297 -11.39 7.51 -1.15
CA ARG A 297 -11.36 8.89 -1.65
C ARG A 297 -12.15 9.84 -0.74
N SER A 298 -13.32 9.43 -0.25
CA SER A 298 -14.15 10.22 0.67
C SER A 298 -13.47 10.50 2.00
N LYS A 299 -12.45 9.71 2.35
CA LYS A 299 -11.62 9.86 3.54
C LYS A 299 -10.39 10.76 3.32
N GLY A 300 -10.27 11.32 2.11
CA GLY A 300 -9.20 12.26 1.75
C GLY A 300 -7.87 11.57 1.37
N ILE A 301 -7.87 10.29 1.02
CA ILE A 301 -6.67 9.54 0.69
C ILE A 301 -6.56 9.34 -0.81
N GLY A 302 -5.34 9.56 -1.36
CA GLY A 302 -4.99 9.26 -2.74
C GLY A 302 -4.20 7.96 -2.85
N ILE A 303 -4.52 7.11 -3.84
CA ILE A 303 -3.76 5.90 -4.15
C ILE A 303 -3.26 5.98 -5.58
N TYR A 304 -1.97 5.77 -5.78
CA TYR A 304 -1.31 5.81 -7.07
C TYR A 304 -0.62 4.48 -7.36
N PHE A 305 -0.97 3.87 -8.47
CA PHE A 305 -0.32 2.66 -8.95
C PHE A 305 0.72 3.01 -10.01
N ILE A 306 1.92 2.45 -9.88
CA ILE A 306 3.02 2.63 -10.81
C ILE A 306 3.29 1.28 -11.48
N THR A 307 3.25 1.22 -12.80
CA THR A 307 3.42 -0.04 -13.53
C THR A 307 4.03 0.16 -14.92
N GLN A 308 4.41 -0.93 -15.55
CA GLN A 308 4.98 -0.90 -16.90
C GLN A 308 3.89 -0.79 -17.96
N GLN A 309 2.75 -1.42 -17.73
CA GLN A 309 1.60 -1.39 -18.66
C GLN A 309 0.31 -1.08 -17.91
N PRO A 310 -0.59 -0.25 -18.45
CA PRO A 310 -1.88 0.02 -17.82
C PRO A 310 -2.72 -1.24 -17.58
N THR A 311 -2.58 -2.24 -18.44
CA THR A 311 -3.28 -3.53 -18.37
C THR A 311 -2.86 -4.42 -17.22
N ASP A 312 -1.81 -4.07 -16.50
CA ASP A 312 -1.39 -4.78 -15.28
C ASP A 312 -2.36 -4.53 -14.11
N VAL A 313 -3.16 -3.47 -14.21
CA VAL A 313 -4.16 -3.09 -13.21
C VAL A 313 -5.55 -3.53 -13.70
N PRO A 314 -6.36 -4.21 -12.86
CA PRO A 314 -7.72 -4.63 -13.23
C PRO A 314 -8.59 -3.46 -13.72
N GLU A 315 -9.48 -3.71 -14.70
CA GLU A 315 -10.34 -2.66 -15.28
C GLU A 315 -11.22 -1.96 -14.24
N SER A 316 -11.72 -2.70 -13.26
CA SER A 316 -12.53 -2.17 -12.17
C SER A 316 -11.77 -1.15 -11.31
N VAL A 317 -10.48 -1.37 -11.07
CA VAL A 317 -9.58 -0.44 -10.39
C VAL A 317 -9.20 0.71 -11.31
N LEU A 318 -8.79 0.44 -12.57
CA LEU A 318 -8.44 1.46 -13.56
C LEU A 318 -9.53 2.50 -13.77
N ALA A 319 -10.81 2.09 -13.73
CA ALA A 319 -11.96 2.97 -13.85
C ALA A 319 -12.06 4.00 -12.71
N GLN A 320 -11.45 3.73 -11.55
CA GLN A 320 -11.43 4.64 -10.40
C GLN A 320 -10.26 5.63 -10.43
N LEU A 321 -9.25 5.42 -11.29
CA LEU A 321 -8.04 6.23 -11.36
C LEU A 321 -8.26 7.47 -12.22
N GLY A 322 -8.53 8.61 -11.55
CA GLY A 322 -8.83 9.88 -12.22
C GLY A 322 -7.59 10.60 -12.78
N ASN A 323 -6.41 10.37 -12.22
CA ASN A 323 -5.15 10.96 -12.67
C ASN A 323 -4.34 9.93 -13.45
N LYS A 324 -4.06 10.17 -14.72
CA LYS A 324 -3.29 9.25 -15.56
C LYS A 324 -2.06 9.95 -16.13
N LEU A 325 -0.88 9.46 -15.74
CA LEU A 325 0.42 9.91 -16.21
C LEU A 325 1.04 8.79 -17.04
N GLN A 326 1.07 8.96 -18.35
CA GLN A 326 1.62 7.95 -19.24
C GLN A 326 2.96 8.39 -19.81
N HIS A 327 4.01 7.64 -19.47
CA HIS A 327 5.30 7.71 -20.11
C HIS A 327 5.31 6.88 -21.40
N ALA A 328 6.42 6.92 -22.12
CA ALA A 328 6.57 6.11 -23.34
C ALA A 328 6.34 4.62 -23.04
N LEU A 329 5.46 4.02 -23.81
CA LEU A 329 5.17 2.59 -23.77
C LEU A 329 5.83 1.90 -24.96
N ARG A 330 6.23 0.66 -24.77
CA ARG A 330 6.75 -0.17 -25.84
C ARG A 330 5.70 -1.22 -26.19
N ALA A 331 5.29 -1.27 -27.45
CA ALA A 331 4.34 -2.26 -27.94
C ALA A 331 4.91 -2.90 -29.21
N TYR A 332 5.43 -4.10 -29.05
CA TYR A 332 6.05 -4.84 -30.15
C TYR A 332 5.05 -5.80 -30.82
N THR A 333 4.09 -6.32 -30.05
CA THR A 333 3.10 -7.28 -30.56
C THR A 333 1.77 -6.62 -30.96
N PRO A 334 1.01 -7.19 -31.90
CA PRO A 334 -0.33 -6.70 -32.24
C PRO A 334 -1.29 -6.65 -31.04
N LYS A 335 -1.17 -7.59 -30.10
CA LYS A 335 -1.96 -7.66 -28.87
C LYS A 335 -1.66 -6.45 -27.97
N GLU A 336 -0.40 -6.13 -27.76
CA GLU A 336 0.01 -4.96 -26.97
C GLU A 336 -0.46 -3.65 -27.61
N ARG A 337 -0.34 -3.52 -28.93
CA ARG A 337 -0.82 -2.34 -29.67
C ARG A 337 -2.35 -2.15 -29.55
N LYS A 338 -3.11 -3.26 -29.58
CA LYS A 338 -4.57 -3.21 -29.39
C LYS A 338 -4.92 -2.81 -27.96
N SER A 339 -4.21 -3.35 -26.97
CA SER A 339 -4.37 -3.01 -25.55
C SER A 339 -4.09 -1.52 -25.29
N LEU A 340 -2.98 -0.98 -25.82
CA LEU A 340 -2.65 0.43 -25.69
C LEU A 340 -3.72 1.36 -26.31
N LYS A 341 -4.29 1.00 -27.45
CA LYS A 341 -5.36 1.76 -28.07
C LYS A 341 -6.65 1.76 -27.26
N ALA A 342 -6.89 0.72 -26.48
CA ALA A 342 -8.08 0.63 -25.63
C ALA A 342 -7.93 1.43 -24.31
N THR A 343 -6.70 1.75 -23.90
CA THR A 343 -6.38 2.50 -22.66
C THR A 343 -6.04 3.98 -22.90
N ALA A 344 -5.83 4.39 -24.16
CA ALA A 344 -5.58 5.77 -24.58
C ALA A 344 -6.88 6.47 -24.92
#